data_fc66460bbcf4e732b5aa5977574ffc3e
#
_entry.id   fc66460bbcf4e732b5aa5977574ffc3e
#
_cell.length_a   1.000
_cell.length_b   1.000
_cell.length_c   1.000
_cell.angle_alpha   90.00
_cell.angle_beta   90.00
_cell.angle_gamma   90.00
#
_symmetry.space_group_name_H-M   'P 1'
#
loop_
_entity.id
_entity.type
_entity.pdbx_description
1 polymer ?
#
loop_
_entity_poly.entity_id
_entity_poly.type
_entity_poly.pdbx_seq_one_letter_code
_entity_poly.pdbx_strand_id
1 'polypeptide(L)'
;MNKKLALLVTAAALLVSAGRADIVVDRSQTVGKIKPMNGVNNGPAGPIGNGNSQQKDNFATYKAARFPFARTHDAAFSESYGSEHTVDITSVFPDFSRKADDPTAYDFAITDWYLDRIRQMGTEVFFRLGQKIEHHVKKYGINPPKDFRKWALVCEHIIRHYNEGWADGHHWNIRYWEIWNEADLAQYDPEDNRLTWGGTQQQFFDFYTIAAKHLKKCFPNLKIGGPAFAGEYWMDAFMQHMVKERVPIDFFSWHQYATKPQTMGEKARRIRQSLDKYGYKDTETTLNEWNYVRNWTNEFLYSIRSMRNQKGAAFCSAVMSVCQDAPVDILMYYDARPETVFNGLFDMYTMHPTPAYYPFYAWSRLAELGTQVKVTNGEKDLYATAATTADGEGALRVLLSYYTDDDNTVRRRSVTISMPGTAHGTATGHVIDSGRLYTEIPLEVKDGSIALKMEPNSVVMIEIPAN
;
A
#
# COMPACT_ATOMS: atom_id res chain seq x y z
N MET A 1 -11.27 -49.25 -73.79
CA MET A 1 -10.97 -49.45 -72.32
C MET A 1 -10.57 -48.11 -71.76
N ASN A 2 -11.56 -47.38 -71.19
CA ASN A 2 -11.32 -46.06 -70.62
C ASN A 2 -11.25 -46.18 -69.08
N LYS A 3 -10.10 -45.88 -68.51
CA LYS A 3 -9.94 -45.73 -67.07
C LYS A 3 -10.18 -44.27 -66.66
N LYS A 4 -11.27 -44.00 -66.01
CA LYS A 4 -11.53 -42.74 -65.32
C LYS A 4 -10.70 -42.67 -64.04
N LEU A 5 -9.84 -41.68 -63.95
CA LEU A 5 -9.08 -41.34 -62.76
C LEU A 5 -9.93 -40.42 -61.89
N ALA A 6 -10.38 -40.87 -60.71
CA ALA A 6 -11.08 -40.06 -59.77
C ALA A 6 -10.08 -39.33 -58.85
N LEU A 7 -10.07 -38.00 -58.92
CA LEU A 7 -9.27 -37.14 -58.05
C LEU A 7 -10.04 -36.98 -56.72
N LEU A 8 -9.52 -37.57 -55.64
CA LEU A 8 -9.96 -37.28 -54.27
C LEU A 8 -9.29 -35.98 -53.81
N VAL A 9 -10.03 -34.93 -53.67
CA VAL A 9 -9.61 -33.68 -53.00
C VAL A 9 -9.91 -33.89 -51.53
N THR A 10 -8.89 -34.17 -50.73
CA THR A 10 -8.93 -34.16 -49.26
C THR A 10 -8.83 -32.71 -48.81
N ALA A 11 -9.95 -32.11 -48.38
CA ALA A 11 -9.97 -30.84 -47.66
C ALA A 11 -9.45 -31.09 -46.26
N ALA A 12 -8.20 -30.70 -46.01
CA ALA A 12 -7.65 -30.64 -44.67
C ALA A 12 -8.30 -29.43 -43.95
N ALA A 13 -9.29 -29.68 -43.09
CA ALA A 13 -9.80 -28.70 -42.19
C ALA A 13 -8.70 -28.39 -41.18
N LEU A 14 -8.06 -27.26 -41.27
CA LEU A 14 -7.23 -26.66 -40.20
C LEU A 14 -8.14 -26.39 -39.02
N LEU A 15 -8.21 -27.32 -38.09
CA LEU A 15 -8.69 -27.09 -36.75
C LEU A 15 -7.69 -26.11 -36.09
N VAL A 16 -7.98 -24.82 -36.18
CA VAL A 16 -7.38 -23.83 -35.28
C VAL A 16 -7.89 -24.21 -33.90
N SER A 17 -7.07 -24.91 -33.13
CA SER A 17 -7.32 -25.07 -31.71
C SER A 17 -7.32 -23.65 -31.12
N ALA A 18 -8.48 -23.14 -30.73
CA ALA A 18 -8.55 -21.94 -29.89
C ALA A 18 -7.70 -22.22 -28.67
N GLY A 19 -6.46 -21.71 -28.65
CA GLY A 19 -5.57 -21.84 -27.51
C GLY A 19 -6.29 -21.29 -26.28
N ARG A 20 -6.23 -22.01 -25.17
CA ARG A 20 -6.82 -21.56 -23.90
C ARG A 20 -6.19 -20.20 -23.57
N ALA A 21 -7.04 -19.18 -23.33
CA ALA A 21 -6.57 -17.87 -22.90
C ALA A 21 -5.82 -18.00 -21.56
N ASP A 22 -4.71 -17.28 -21.40
CA ASP A 22 -3.95 -17.26 -20.16
C ASP A 22 -4.73 -16.55 -19.05
N ILE A 23 -5.48 -15.50 -19.45
CA ILE A 23 -6.32 -14.68 -18.58
C ILE A 23 -7.70 -14.52 -19.20
N VAL A 24 -8.74 -14.66 -18.38
CA VAL A 24 -10.12 -14.37 -18.77
C VAL A 24 -10.66 -13.26 -17.89
N VAL A 25 -11.10 -12.16 -18.51
CA VAL A 25 -11.75 -11.04 -17.85
C VAL A 25 -13.24 -11.08 -18.20
N ASP A 26 -14.07 -11.44 -17.24
CA ASP A 26 -15.52 -11.54 -17.42
C ASP A 26 -16.21 -10.29 -16.88
N ARG A 27 -16.45 -9.31 -17.75
CA ARG A 27 -17.09 -8.04 -17.37
C ARG A 27 -18.56 -8.20 -16.93
N SER A 28 -19.20 -9.32 -17.27
CA SER A 28 -20.58 -9.61 -16.85
C SER A 28 -20.67 -10.03 -15.38
N GLN A 29 -19.56 -10.42 -14.75
CA GLN A 29 -19.50 -10.84 -13.36
C GLN A 29 -18.77 -9.79 -12.51
N THR A 30 -19.55 -8.95 -11.81
CA THR A 30 -19.01 -8.04 -10.80
C THR A 30 -18.69 -8.83 -9.52
N VAL A 31 -17.52 -8.57 -8.91
CA VAL A 31 -17.06 -9.27 -7.71
C VAL A 31 -16.86 -8.35 -6.51
N GLY A 32 -16.92 -7.04 -6.70
CA GLY A 32 -16.79 -6.07 -5.63
C GLY A 32 -16.43 -4.67 -6.11
N LYS A 33 -15.83 -3.91 -5.21
CA LYS A 33 -15.26 -2.60 -5.51
C LYS A 33 -13.75 -2.69 -5.66
N ILE A 34 -13.16 -1.82 -6.44
CA ILE A 34 -11.72 -1.61 -6.41
C ILE A 34 -11.37 -0.97 -5.07
N LYS A 35 -10.56 -1.66 -4.28
CA LYS A 35 -10.13 -1.24 -2.96
C LYS A 35 -8.96 -0.24 -3.04
N PRO A 36 -8.68 0.54 -1.96
CA PRO A 36 -7.55 1.47 -1.91
C PRO A 36 -6.21 0.74 -1.72
N MET A 37 -5.76 0.06 -2.78
CA MET A 37 -4.51 -0.72 -2.75
C MET A 37 -3.28 0.12 -3.15
N ASN A 38 -3.46 1.37 -3.57
CA ASN A 38 -2.40 2.30 -3.94
C ASN A 38 -2.13 3.37 -2.87
N GLY A 39 -2.40 3.10 -1.59
CA GLY A 39 -1.97 3.96 -0.49
C GLY A 39 -0.45 3.88 -0.27
N VAL A 40 0.08 4.85 0.46
CA VAL A 40 1.53 4.97 0.72
C VAL A 40 1.81 5.35 2.17
N ASN A 41 3.06 5.20 2.59
CA ASN A 41 3.60 5.92 3.73
C ASN A 41 4.21 7.23 3.26
N ASN A 42 4.10 8.25 4.08
CA ASN A 42 4.59 9.59 3.89
C ASN A 42 3.97 10.40 2.73
N GLY A 43 4.14 11.71 2.83
CA GLY A 43 3.64 12.68 1.89
C GLY A 43 4.66 13.06 0.81
N PRO A 44 4.29 14.05 -0.01
CA PRO A 44 5.18 14.58 -1.02
C PRO A 44 6.34 15.34 -0.39
N ALA A 45 7.45 15.41 -1.11
CA ALA A 45 8.61 16.21 -0.77
C ALA A 45 8.65 17.51 -1.60
N GLY A 46 9.20 18.56 -1.02
CA GLY A 46 9.34 19.85 -1.68
C GLY A 46 9.77 20.98 -0.74
N PRO A 47 9.85 22.23 -1.24
CA PRO A 47 10.38 23.36 -0.49
C PRO A 47 9.60 23.65 0.79
N ILE A 48 10.34 24.06 1.82
CA ILE A 48 9.81 24.52 3.08
C ILE A 48 9.45 26.00 2.98
N GLY A 49 8.24 26.36 3.36
CA GLY A 49 7.76 27.73 3.30
C GLY A 49 7.62 28.27 1.87
N ASN A 50 7.74 29.57 1.69
CA ASN A 50 7.69 30.24 0.39
C ASN A 50 9.00 30.12 -0.43
N GLY A 51 9.84 29.29 -0.01
CA GLY A 51 10.93 28.56 -0.51
C GLY A 51 11.94 29.21 -1.43
N ASN A 52 13.06 28.62 -1.44
CA ASN A 52 14.02 28.75 -2.52
C ASN A 52 13.38 28.12 -3.79
N SER A 53 13.06 28.95 -4.77
CA SER A 53 12.43 28.56 -6.04
C SER A 53 13.22 27.52 -6.86
N GLN A 54 14.42 27.17 -6.42
CA GLN A 54 15.28 26.16 -7.05
C GLN A 54 15.14 24.77 -6.43
N GLN A 55 14.45 24.63 -5.30
CA GLN A 55 14.22 23.33 -4.68
C GLN A 55 13.17 22.56 -5.50
N LYS A 56 13.51 21.34 -5.86
CA LYS A 56 12.63 20.44 -6.60
C LYS A 56 11.53 19.86 -5.69
N ASP A 57 10.41 19.51 -6.28
CA ASP A 57 9.31 18.82 -5.61
C ASP A 57 8.74 17.69 -6.50
N ASN A 58 7.93 16.86 -5.90
CA ASN A 58 7.16 15.82 -6.59
C ASN A 58 5.64 16.04 -6.51
N PHE A 59 5.18 17.25 -6.17
CA PHE A 59 3.77 17.55 -5.92
C PHE A 59 2.84 17.16 -7.07
N ALA A 60 3.20 17.53 -8.30
CA ALA A 60 2.36 17.25 -9.47
C ALA A 60 2.19 15.74 -9.70
N THR A 61 3.29 14.98 -9.61
CA THR A 61 3.28 13.53 -9.82
C THR A 61 2.66 12.79 -8.63
N TYR A 62 2.90 13.23 -7.40
CA TYR A 62 2.25 12.69 -6.22
C TYR A 62 0.72 12.86 -6.30
N LYS A 63 0.25 14.05 -6.66
CA LYS A 63 -1.17 14.35 -6.86
C LYS A 63 -1.79 13.53 -7.99
N ALA A 64 -1.05 13.34 -9.09
CA ALA A 64 -1.52 12.57 -10.25
C ALA A 64 -1.77 11.08 -9.93
N ALA A 65 -0.99 10.50 -9.00
CA ALA A 65 -1.17 9.11 -8.55
C ALA A 65 -2.44 8.92 -7.72
N ARG A 66 -3.06 10.00 -7.20
CA ARG A 66 -4.28 9.97 -6.38
C ARG A 66 -4.19 8.92 -5.28
N PHE A 67 -3.10 8.96 -4.53
CA PHE A 67 -2.94 8.09 -3.36
C PHE A 67 -4.11 8.30 -2.41
N PRO A 68 -4.88 7.25 -2.06
CA PRO A 68 -6.05 7.43 -1.19
C PRO A 68 -5.65 7.76 0.24
N PHE A 69 -4.55 7.20 0.73
CA PHE A 69 -4.03 7.37 2.08
C PHE A 69 -2.52 7.59 2.09
N ALA A 70 -2.06 8.42 3.02
CA ALA A 70 -0.67 8.52 3.42
C ALA A 70 -0.54 8.29 4.92
N ARG A 71 0.10 7.19 5.31
CA ARG A 71 0.43 6.89 6.71
C ARG A 71 1.63 7.73 7.13
N THR A 72 1.52 8.41 8.26
CA THR A 72 2.59 9.25 8.80
C THR A 72 3.56 8.41 9.63
N HIS A 73 4.66 7.99 9.03
CA HIS A 73 5.67 7.21 9.72
C HIS A 73 7.06 7.61 9.24
N ASP A 74 7.97 7.80 10.19
CA ASP A 74 9.36 8.21 9.95
C ASP A 74 9.51 9.43 9.03
N ALA A 75 8.58 10.39 9.16
CA ALA A 75 8.55 11.60 8.36
C ALA A 75 9.53 12.64 8.91
N ALA A 76 10.66 12.82 8.26
CA ALA A 76 11.58 13.91 8.58
C ALA A 76 11.05 15.25 8.04
N PHE A 77 11.33 16.34 8.75
CA PHE A 77 10.91 17.68 8.37
C PHE A 77 11.65 18.21 7.14
N SER A 78 12.94 17.95 7.08
CA SER A 78 13.82 18.43 6.00
C SER A 78 14.53 17.27 5.34
N GLU A 79 14.38 17.16 4.03
CA GLU A 79 15.04 16.14 3.24
C GLU A 79 16.56 16.34 3.19
N SER A 80 17.01 17.60 3.16
CA SER A 80 18.42 17.92 2.91
C SER A 80 19.30 17.81 4.14
N TYR A 81 18.75 18.06 5.32
CA TYR A 81 19.54 18.18 6.54
C TYR A 81 19.30 17.06 7.55
N GLY A 82 18.32 16.19 7.30
CA GLY A 82 17.81 15.25 8.28
C GLY A 82 17.28 16.01 9.51
N SER A 83 16.14 15.66 10.01
CA SER A 83 15.56 16.37 11.14
C SER A 83 14.72 15.45 12.01
N GLU A 84 14.20 16.01 13.08
CA GLU A 84 13.27 15.31 13.93
C GLU A 84 12.07 14.78 13.11
N HIS A 85 11.55 13.65 13.54
CA HIS A 85 10.36 13.05 12.95
C HIS A 85 9.14 13.83 13.40
N THR A 86 8.58 14.58 12.50
CA THR A 86 7.58 15.62 12.77
C THR A 86 6.30 15.12 13.44
N VAL A 87 5.96 13.85 13.23
CA VAL A 87 4.74 13.23 13.73
C VAL A 87 4.94 12.44 15.02
N ASP A 88 6.16 12.31 15.50
CA ASP A 88 6.44 11.61 16.75
C ASP A 88 5.88 12.38 17.94
N ILE A 89 5.36 11.64 18.93
CA ILE A 89 4.81 12.24 20.14
C ILE A 89 5.83 13.13 20.84
N THR A 90 7.12 12.75 20.85
CA THR A 90 8.21 13.56 21.43
C THR A 90 8.53 14.81 20.63
N SER A 91 8.16 14.91 19.37
CA SER A 91 8.27 16.15 18.59
C SER A 91 7.08 17.08 18.87
N VAL A 92 5.87 16.52 18.94
CA VAL A 92 4.64 17.28 19.17
C VAL A 92 4.47 17.69 20.65
N PHE A 93 4.86 16.82 21.59
CA PHE A 93 4.80 17.08 23.03
C PHE A 93 6.16 16.77 23.68
N PRO A 94 7.13 17.70 23.57
CA PRO A 94 8.53 17.40 23.85
C PRO A 94 8.87 17.27 25.34
N ASP A 95 8.07 17.88 26.22
CA ASP A 95 8.26 17.79 27.66
C ASP A 95 7.11 17.06 28.36
N PHE A 96 7.31 15.76 28.58
CA PHE A 96 6.30 14.92 29.23
C PHE A 96 6.05 15.26 30.71
N SER A 97 6.78 16.20 31.33
CA SER A 97 6.48 16.73 32.67
C SER A 97 5.34 17.74 32.68
N ARG A 98 5.09 18.42 31.54
CA ARG A 98 4.03 19.41 31.36
C ARG A 98 2.65 18.76 31.44
N LYS A 99 1.59 19.55 31.70
CA LYS A 99 0.21 19.06 31.70
C LYS A 99 -0.25 18.78 30.27
N ALA A 100 -0.97 17.68 30.07
CA ALA A 100 -1.47 17.28 28.74
C ALA A 100 -2.56 18.22 28.21
N ASP A 101 -3.28 18.93 29.05
CA ASP A 101 -4.33 19.91 28.71
C ASP A 101 -3.79 21.35 28.53
N ASP A 102 -2.47 21.55 28.67
CA ASP A 102 -1.83 22.85 28.45
C ASP A 102 -1.44 23.02 26.98
N PRO A 103 -2.13 23.88 26.19
CA PRO A 103 -1.82 24.04 24.77
C PRO A 103 -0.41 24.55 24.51
N THR A 104 0.21 25.26 25.48
CA THR A 104 1.59 25.77 25.33
C THR A 104 2.65 24.69 25.52
N ALA A 105 2.25 23.47 25.86
CA ALA A 105 3.16 22.30 25.96
C ALA A 105 3.35 21.57 24.64
N TYR A 106 2.63 21.97 23.57
CA TYR A 106 2.67 21.34 22.26
C TYR A 106 3.37 22.23 21.24
N ASP A 107 4.09 21.58 20.32
CA ASP A 107 4.63 22.19 19.11
C ASP A 107 4.01 21.48 17.89
N PHE A 108 3.02 22.10 17.26
CA PHE A 108 2.34 21.57 16.09
C PHE A 108 2.88 22.12 14.77
N ALA A 109 3.69 23.19 14.80
CA ALA A 109 3.99 23.98 13.61
C ALA A 109 4.55 23.14 12.45
N ILE A 110 5.49 22.26 12.74
CA ILE A 110 6.14 21.42 11.71
C ILE A 110 5.21 20.28 11.27
N THR A 111 4.46 19.70 12.20
CA THR A 111 3.51 18.63 11.90
C THR A 111 2.35 19.15 11.06
N ASP A 112 1.82 20.33 11.38
CA ASP A 112 0.76 21.01 10.62
C ASP A 112 1.19 21.21 9.16
N TRP A 113 2.38 21.75 8.99
CA TRP A 113 2.96 21.98 7.67
C TRP A 113 3.10 20.68 6.86
N TYR A 114 3.55 19.62 7.49
CA TYR A 114 3.73 18.32 6.83
C TYR A 114 2.37 17.69 6.45
N LEU A 115 1.41 17.66 7.36
CA LEU A 115 0.09 17.08 7.12
C LEU A 115 -0.72 17.87 6.09
N ASP A 116 -0.62 19.22 6.12
CA ASP A 116 -1.32 20.06 5.15
C ASP A 116 -0.88 19.76 3.72
N ARG A 117 0.40 19.47 3.48
CA ARG A 117 0.89 19.06 2.16
C ARG A 117 0.28 17.77 1.67
N ILE A 118 0.16 16.75 2.53
CA ILE A 118 -0.53 15.51 2.18
C ILE A 118 -1.96 15.82 1.73
N ARG A 119 -2.67 16.65 2.50
CA ARG A 119 -4.07 17.02 2.22
C ARG A 119 -4.24 17.84 0.94
N GLN A 120 -3.32 18.75 0.66
CA GLN A 120 -3.32 19.54 -0.58
C GLN A 120 -3.18 18.64 -1.83
N MET A 121 -2.62 17.47 -1.71
CA MET A 121 -2.57 16.47 -2.79
C MET A 121 -3.89 15.74 -2.98
N GLY A 122 -4.87 15.92 -2.11
CA GLY A 122 -6.13 15.18 -2.11
C GLY A 122 -6.00 13.78 -1.46
N THR A 123 -4.95 13.57 -0.69
CA THR A 123 -4.65 12.32 0.02
C THR A 123 -5.12 12.42 1.46
N GLU A 124 -5.78 11.39 1.97
CA GLU A 124 -6.20 11.32 3.37
C GLU A 124 -5.02 10.94 4.27
N VAL A 125 -4.90 11.62 5.41
CA VAL A 125 -3.90 11.32 6.43
C VAL A 125 -4.35 10.09 7.22
N PHE A 126 -3.46 9.11 7.35
CA PHE A 126 -3.55 7.98 8.27
C PHE A 126 -2.50 8.20 9.37
N PHE A 127 -2.92 8.71 10.53
CA PHE A 127 -2.00 9.22 11.54
C PHE A 127 -1.50 8.12 12.48
N ARG A 128 -0.19 7.87 12.51
CA ARG A 128 0.45 6.99 13.48
C ARG A 128 0.84 7.76 14.74
N LEU A 129 0.19 7.46 15.85
CA LEU A 129 0.51 7.95 17.18
C LEU A 129 1.61 7.09 17.80
N GLY A 130 2.82 7.62 17.95
CA GLY A 130 3.93 6.84 18.49
C GLY A 130 5.28 7.50 18.27
N GLN A 131 6.27 6.68 18.02
CA GLN A 131 7.66 7.07 17.90
C GLN A 131 8.31 6.43 16.66
N LYS A 132 9.37 7.05 16.18
CA LYS A 132 10.27 6.47 15.16
C LYS A 132 10.98 5.23 15.69
N ILE A 133 11.49 4.43 14.76
CA ILE A 133 12.45 3.37 15.07
C ILE A 133 13.76 3.98 15.58
N GLU A 134 14.28 3.55 16.71
CA GLU A 134 15.52 4.06 17.29
C GLU A 134 16.67 3.07 17.13
N HIS A 135 17.55 3.35 16.17
CA HIS A 135 18.76 2.57 15.89
C HIS A 135 19.95 2.90 16.85
N HIS A 136 19.80 3.91 17.71
CA HIS A 136 20.85 4.29 18.66
C HIS A 136 20.93 3.31 19.84
N VAL A 137 22.12 3.15 20.43
CA VAL A 137 22.32 2.33 21.65
C VAL A 137 21.47 2.90 22.79
N LYS A 138 21.55 4.20 23.04
CA LYS A 138 20.70 4.86 24.02
C LYS A 138 19.32 5.16 23.41
N LYS A 139 18.28 4.65 24.07
CA LYS A 139 16.89 4.84 23.66
C LYS A 139 16.25 6.03 24.37
N TYR A 140 15.37 6.73 23.66
CA TYR A 140 14.71 7.94 24.18
C TYR A 140 13.19 7.81 24.11
N GLY A 141 12.62 7.70 22.93
CA GLY A 141 11.18 7.75 22.67
C GLY A 141 10.47 6.41 22.70
N ILE A 142 11.18 5.32 22.38
CA ILE A 142 10.58 3.97 22.35
C ILE A 142 10.46 3.31 23.74
N ASN A 143 11.03 3.91 24.79
CA ASN A 143 10.81 3.44 26.15
C ASN A 143 9.31 3.58 26.51
N PRO A 144 8.76 2.65 27.32
CA PRO A 144 7.39 2.78 27.79
C PRO A 144 7.16 4.16 28.41
N PRO A 145 6.11 4.90 28.03
CA PRO A 145 5.76 6.15 28.69
C PRO A 145 5.62 5.96 30.21
N LYS A 146 6.12 6.91 30.99
CA LYS A 146 6.03 6.85 32.47
C LYS A 146 4.60 6.75 32.99
N ASP A 147 3.64 7.29 32.23
CA ASP A 147 2.22 7.27 32.53
C ASP A 147 1.43 7.04 31.22
N PHE A 148 0.85 5.85 31.07
CA PHE A 148 0.07 5.46 29.91
C PHE A 148 -1.22 6.26 29.76
N ARG A 149 -1.84 6.67 30.85
CA ARG A 149 -3.06 7.51 30.82
C ARG A 149 -2.74 8.91 30.34
N LYS A 150 -1.64 9.49 30.82
CA LYS A 150 -1.17 10.79 30.36
C LYS A 150 -0.79 10.75 28.88
N TRP A 151 -0.15 9.68 28.40
CA TRP A 151 0.13 9.49 26.98
C TRP A 151 -1.15 9.48 26.15
N ALA A 152 -2.20 8.78 26.61
CA ALA A 152 -3.49 8.75 25.95
C ALA A 152 -4.15 10.14 25.95
N LEU A 153 -4.03 10.94 27.01
CA LEU A 153 -4.50 12.33 27.04
C LEU A 153 -3.72 13.22 26.07
N VAL A 154 -2.41 13.05 25.93
CA VAL A 154 -1.63 13.77 24.92
C VAL A 154 -2.15 13.43 23.50
N CYS A 155 -2.38 12.16 23.20
CA CYS A 155 -2.94 11.72 21.93
C CYS A 155 -4.35 12.27 21.71
N GLU A 156 -5.19 12.34 22.75
CA GLU A 156 -6.50 12.99 22.66
C GLU A 156 -6.38 14.44 22.20
N HIS A 157 -5.46 15.22 22.79
CA HIS A 157 -5.29 16.64 22.43
C HIS A 157 -4.67 16.80 21.03
N ILE A 158 -3.85 15.88 20.57
CA ILE A 158 -3.39 15.85 19.18
C ILE A 158 -4.60 15.64 18.22
N ILE A 159 -5.48 14.70 18.53
CA ILE A 159 -6.69 14.46 17.73
C ILE A 159 -7.61 15.70 17.75
N ARG A 160 -7.79 16.33 18.91
CA ARG A 160 -8.60 17.57 19.05
C ARG A 160 -8.00 18.72 18.26
N HIS A 161 -6.66 18.84 18.22
CA HIS A 161 -5.98 19.85 17.42
C HIS A 161 -6.33 19.70 15.93
N TYR A 162 -6.25 18.51 15.39
CA TYR A 162 -6.51 18.28 13.95
C TYR A 162 -7.99 18.20 13.58
N ASN A 163 -8.86 17.85 14.50
CA ASN A 163 -10.27 17.59 14.19
C ASN A 163 -11.26 18.55 14.85
N GLU A 164 -10.89 19.21 15.95
CA GLU A 164 -11.80 20.05 16.75
C GLU A 164 -11.29 21.50 16.94
N GLY A 165 -10.15 21.85 16.36
CA GLY A 165 -9.59 23.21 16.44
C GLY A 165 -8.91 23.56 17.77
N TRP A 166 -8.62 22.60 18.64
CA TRP A 166 -7.93 22.84 19.91
C TRP A 166 -6.52 23.41 19.69
N ALA A 167 -6.09 24.37 20.54
CA ALA A 167 -4.78 25.03 20.47
C ALA A 167 -4.52 25.71 19.10
N ASP A 168 -5.47 26.51 18.63
CA ASP A 168 -5.45 27.15 17.31
C ASP A 168 -5.30 26.16 16.16
N GLY A 169 -5.85 24.97 16.32
CA GLY A 169 -5.73 23.86 15.39
C GLY A 169 -6.73 23.87 14.24
N HIS A 170 -7.03 22.70 13.74
CA HIS A 170 -7.73 22.49 12.48
C HIS A 170 -9.04 21.71 12.62
N HIS A 171 -9.84 21.68 11.54
CA HIS A 171 -11.05 20.85 11.41
C HIS A 171 -10.88 19.91 10.18
N TRP A 172 -9.83 19.12 10.19
CA TRP A 172 -9.45 18.31 9.03
C TRP A 172 -10.18 16.99 8.92
N ASN A 173 -10.83 16.54 9.99
CA ASN A 173 -11.57 15.29 10.04
C ASN A 173 -10.69 14.06 9.64
N ILE A 174 -9.50 14.00 10.21
CA ILE A 174 -8.63 12.83 10.07
C ILE A 174 -9.33 11.65 10.73
N ARG A 175 -9.59 10.58 9.95
CA ARG A 175 -10.43 9.46 10.40
C ARG A 175 -9.65 8.34 11.09
N TYR A 176 -8.42 8.05 10.65
CA TYR A 176 -7.61 6.92 11.10
C TYR A 176 -6.50 7.36 12.03
N TRP A 177 -6.46 6.73 13.21
CA TRP A 177 -5.50 7.00 14.27
C TRP A 177 -4.90 5.68 14.76
N GLU A 178 -3.64 5.44 14.45
CA GLU A 178 -2.93 4.22 14.74
C GLU A 178 -2.10 4.33 15.99
N ILE A 179 -2.20 3.33 16.87
CA ILE A 179 -1.43 3.29 18.13
C ILE A 179 -0.17 2.50 17.92
N TRP A 180 0.98 3.19 17.97
CA TRP A 180 2.34 2.66 17.95
C TRP A 180 2.79 2.10 16.59
N ASN A 181 3.98 1.40 16.59
CA ASN A 181 4.61 0.76 15.44
C ASN A 181 5.50 -0.39 15.87
N GLU A 182 5.31 -1.58 15.29
CA GLU A 182 6.20 -2.76 15.34
C GLU A 182 6.70 -3.16 16.74
N ALA A 183 5.89 -2.97 17.77
CA ALA A 183 6.28 -3.30 19.14
C ALA A 183 6.71 -4.76 19.32
N ASP A 184 6.19 -5.67 18.48
CA ASP A 184 6.49 -7.10 18.48
C ASP A 184 7.92 -7.44 18.02
N LEU A 185 8.65 -6.53 17.40
CA LEU A 185 10.09 -6.68 17.14
C LEU A 185 10.93 -6.76 18.43
N ALA A 186 10.42 -6.28 19.55
CA ALA A 186 11.04 -6.46 20.85
C ALA A 186 11.25 -7.94 21.23
N GLN A 187 10.55 -8.87 20.56
CA GLN A 187 10.72 -10.31 20.71
C GLN A 187 12.13 -10.81 20.33
N TYR A 188 12.78 -10.15 19.37
CA TYR A 188 14.06 -10.62 18.83
C TYR A 188 15.30 -10.13 19.56
N ASP A 189 15.15 -9.10 20.40
CA ASP A 189 16.29 -8.52 21.08
C ASP A 189 15.93 -8.22 22.55
N PRO A 190 16.06 -9.23 23.42
CA PRO A 190 15.62 -9.08 24.80
C PRO A 190 16.52 -8.19 25.65
N GLU A 191 17.78 -7.93 25.24
CA GLU A 191 18.72 -7.38 26.20
C GLU A 191 19.06 -5.91 26.06
N ASP A 192 19.28 -5.34 24.83
CA ASP A 192 19.71 -3.93 24.78
C ASP A 192 19.47 -3.18 23.46
N ASN A 193 19.05 -3.83 22.39
CA ASN A 193 18.94 -3.19 21.09
C ASN A 193 17.50 -3.11 20.55
N ARG A 194 16.52 -3.08 21.44
CA ARG A 194 15.10 -2.95 21.06
C ARG A 194 14.91 -1.68 20.22
N LEU A 195 14.38 -1.83 19.03
CA LEU A 195 14.31 -0.74 18.06
C LEU A 195 13.01 0.06 18.16
N THR A 196 11.93 -0.59 18.63
CA THR A 196 10.56 -0.07 18.49
C THR A 196 9.77 -0.01 19.79
N TRP A 197 10.06 -0.88 20.76
CA TRP A 197 9.45 -0.91 22.09
C TRP A 197 10.44 -1.37 23.15
N GLY A 198 10.77 -0.49 24.08
CA GLY A 198 11.74 -0.73 25.14
C GLY A 198 11.19 -1.47 26.38
N GLY A 199 9.88 -1.78 26.38
CA GLY A 199 9.20 -2.47 27.48
C GLY A 199 9.00 -3.97 27.24
N THR A 200 8.23 -4.60 28.14
CA THR A 200 7.78 -5.98 27.99
C THR A 200 6.56 -6.08 27.08
N GLN A 201 6.25 -7.28 26.59
CA GLN A 201 5.02 -7.57 25.84
C GLN A 201 3.76 -7.17 26.63
N GLN A 202 3.68 -7.54 27.92
CA GLN A 202 2.54 -7.20 28.76
C GLN A 202 2.39 -5.69 28.95
N GLN A 203 3.50 -4.96 29.13
CA GLN A 203 3.45 -3.50 29.21
C GLN A 203 2.91 -2.88 27.93
N PHE A 204 3.23 -3.43 26.75
CA PHE A 204 2.66 -2.96 25.48
C PHE A 204 1.16 -3.23 25.43
N PHE A 205 0.70 -4.40 25.84
CA PHE A 205 -0.73 -4.74 25.85
C PHE A 205 -1.52 -3.82 26.78
N ASP A 206 -1.00 -3.53 27.96
CA ASP A 206 -1.61 -2.60 28.94
C ASP A 206 -1.63 -1.17 28.39
N PHE A 207 -0.52 -0.73 27.79
CA PHE A 207 -0.40 0.58 27.12
C PHE A 207 -1.45 0.72 26.00
N TYR A 208 -1.49 -0.24 25.08
CA TYR A 208 -2.44 -0.24 23.97
C TYR A 208 -3.90 -0.22 24.47
N THR A 209 -4.20 -1.05 25.47
CA THR A 209 -5.52 -1.12 26.10
C THR A 209 -5.98 0.23 26.65
N ILE A 210 -5.11 0.91 27.41
CA ILE A 210 -5.40 2.21 28.00
C ILE A 210 -5.64 3.26 26.91
N ALA A 211 -4.75 3.32 25.92
CA ALA A 211 -4.83 4.27 24.84
C ALA A 211 -6.08 4.04 23.98
N ALA A 212 -6.34 2.81 23.50
CA ALA A 212 -7.47 2.51 22.63
C ALA A 212 -8.82 2.76 23.31
N LYS A 213 -8.99 2.34 24.57
CA LYS A 213 -10.23 2.58 25.33
C LYS A 213 -10.47 4.07 25.56
N HIS A 214 -9.42 4.81 25.91
CA HIS A 214 -9.52 6.27 26.14
C HIS A 214 -9.91 6.99 24.85
N LEU A 215 -9.15 6.78 23.78
CA LEU A 215 -9.38 7.46 22.50
C LEU A 215 -10.74 7.10 21.90
N LYS A 216 -11.14 5.84 21.94
CA LYS A 216 -12.46 5.42 21.42
C LYS A 216 -13.62 6.00 22.24
N LYS A 217 -13.45 6.17 23.55
CA LYS A 217 -14.43 6.85 24.40
C LYS A 217 -14.58 8.32 24.04
N CYS A 218 -13.46 9.02 23.77
CA CYS A 218 -13.47 10.43 23.40
C CYS A 218 -13.97 10.64 21.96
N PHE A 219 -13.65 9.73 21.05
CA PHE A 219 -13.92 9.84 19.61
C PHE A 219 -14.62 8.60 19.06
N PRO A 220 -15.88 8.35 19.39
CA PRO A 220 -16.57 7.10 19.02
C PRO A 220 -16.71 6.89 17.51
N ASN A 221 -16.69 7.97 16.72
CA ASN A 221 -16.85 7.93 15.26
C ASN A 221 -15.52 7.83 14.50
N LEU A 222 -14.38 7.99 15.16
CA LEU A 222 -13.08 7.84 14.53
C LEU A 222 -12.63 6.37 14.54
N LYS A 223 -11.77 6.03 13.60
CA LYS A 223 -11.13 4.71 13.51
C LYS A 223 -9.88 4.71 14.39
N ILE A 224 -9.96 4.00 15.51
CA ILE A 224 -8.83 3.80 16.44
C ILE A 224 -8.36 2.36 16.33
N GLY A 225 -7.09 2.16 16.01
CA GLY A 225 -6.56 0.83 15.76
C GLY A 225 -5.05 0.75 15.88
N GLY A 226 -4.49 -0.23 15.24
CA GLY A 226 -3.09 -0.66 15.31
C GLY A 226 -3.06 -2.19 15.34
N PRO A 227 -2.03 -2.83 15.90
CA PRO A 227 -0.83 -2.27 16.53
C PRO A 227 0.36 -2.12 15.58
N ALA A 228 0.16 -2.20 14.27
CA ALA A 228 1.22 -2.17 13.25
C ALA A 228 2.29 -3.24 13.50
N PHE A 229 1.87 -4.51 13.67
CA PHE A 229 2.81 -5.59 13.95
C PHE A 229 3.68 -5.96 12.75
N ALA A 230 4.99 -6.05 12.96
CA ALA A 230 5.93 -6.52 11.96
C ALA A 230 5.75 -8.02 11.66
N GLY A 231 5.54 -8.82 12.71
CA GLY A 231 5.36 -10.26 12.64
C GLY A 231 3.98 -10.74 13.09
N GLU A 232 3.94 -12.02 13.46
CA GLU A 232 2.74 -12.64 14.07
C GLU A 232 3.06 -13.17 15.49
N TYR A 233 4.24 -12.79 16.04
CA TYR A 233 4.78 -13.37 17.29
C TYR A 233 3.91 -13.10 18.50
N TRP A 234 3.30 -11.91 18.55
CA TRP A 234 2.45 -11.50 19.66
C TRP A 234 0.96 -11.64 19.35
N MET A 235 0.61 -12.01 18.13
CA MET A 235 -0.78 -11.95 17.63
C MET A 235 -1.79 -12.66 18.54
N ASP A 236 -1.54 -13.93 18.87
CA ASP A 236 -2.50 -14.72 19.68
C ASP A 236 -2.61 -14.18 21.11
N ALA A 237 -1.48 -13.89 21.76
CA ALA A 237 -1.46 -13.32 23.11
C ALA A 237 -2.09 -11.92 23.16
N PHE A 238 -1.84 -11.09 22.14
CA PHE A 238 -2.46 -9.78 22.01
C PHE A 238 -3.97 -9.91 21.90
N MET A 239 -4.47 -10.75 21.01
CA MET A 239 -5.91 -10.93 20.81
C MET A 239 -6.62 -11.49 22.06
N GLN A 240 -5.98 -12.44 22.77
CA GLN A 240 -6.51 -12.93 24.06
C GLN A 240 -6.64 -11.80 25.08
N HIS A 241 -5.63 -10.96 25.19
CA HIS A 241 -5.65 -9.80 26.09
C HIS A 241 -6.73 -8.78 25.67
N MET A 242 -6.83 -8.47 24.38
CA MET A 242 -7.84 -7.53 23.85
C MET A 242 -9.29 -8.01 24.16
N VAL A 243 -9.57 -9.29 23.98
CA VAL A 243 -10.87 -9.88 24.35
C VAL A 243 -11.13 -9.80 25.85
N LYS A 244 -10.15 -10.22 26.67
CA LYS A 244 -10.26 -10.18 28.15
C LYS A 244 -10.59 -8.77 28.63
N GLU A 245 -9.88 -7.79 28.10
CA GLU A 245 -10.01 -6.39 28.49
C GLU A 245 -11.13 -5.64 27.72
N ARG A 246 -11.81 -6.28 26.75
CA ARG A 246 -12.86 -5.69 25.91
C ARG A 246 -12.36 -4.40 25.20
N VAL A 247 -11.19 -4.49 24.57
CA VAL A 247 -10.57 -3.35 23.89
C VAL A 247 -11.19 -3.17 22.50
N PRO A 248 -11.62 -1.96 22.11
CA PRO A 248 -12.07 -1.71 20.75
C PRO A 248 -10.89 -1.69 19.78
N ILE A 249 -11.07 -2.31 18.61
CA ILE A 249 -10.09 -2.32 17.51
C ILE A 249 -10.89 -2.08 16.21
N ASP A 250 -10.90 -0.85 15.71
CA ASP A 250 -11.63 -0.54 14.46
C ASP A 250 -10.89 -1.04 13.22
N PHE A 251 -9.56 -1.06 13.26
CA PHE A 251 -8.71 -1.68 12.26
C PHE A 251 -7.51 -2.36 12.92
N PHE A 252 -7.07 -3.46 12.32
CA PHE A 252 -5.84 -4.16 12.70
C PHE A 252 -4.80 -3.93 11.61
N SER A 253 -3.69 -3.27 11.97
CA SER A 253 -2.60 -2.98 11.05
C SER A 253 -1.42 -3.92 11.24
N TRP A 254 -0.73 -4.22 10.13
CA TRP A 254 0.37 -5.17 10.09
C TRP A 254 1.29 -4.90 8.91
N HIS A 255 2.51 -5.46 8.94
CA HIS A 255 3.55 -5.25 7.96
C HIS A 255 3.97 -6.56 7.28
N GLN A 256 4.49 -6.48 6.06
CA GLN A 256 5.08 -7.61 5.36
C GLN A 256 6.06 -7.17 4.29
N TYR A 257 7.30 -7.58 4.43
CA TYR A 257 8.31 -7.50 3.38
C TYR A 257 8.56 -8.89 2.81
N ALA A 258 8.59 -9.03 1.48
CA ALA A 258 8.77 -10.32 0.82
C ALA A 258 9.18 -10.16 -0.64
N THR A 259 9.53 -11.27 -1.30
CA THR A 259 9.74 -11.34 -2.76
C THR A 259 8.60 -12.00 -3.50
N LYS A 260 7.67 -12.66 -2.79
CA LYS A 260 6.53 -13.36 -3.38
C LYS A 260 5.25 -12.59 -3.04
N PRO A 261 4.51 -12.07 -4.04
CA PRO A 261 3.26 -11.35 -3.81
C PRO A 261 2.23 -12.13 -3.00
N GLN A 262 2.15 -13.47 -3.19
CA GLN A 262 1.24 -14.34 -2.47
C GLN A 262 1.40 -14.31 -0.96
N THR A 263 2.62 -14.05 -0.46
CA THR A 263 2.91 -13.98 0.99
C THR A 263 2.02 -12.94 1.69
N MET A 264 1.71 -11.81 1.02
CA MET A 264 0.82 -10.77 1.55
C MET A 264 -0.61 -11.32 1.74
N GLY A 265 -1.16 -11.95 0.71
CA GLY A 265 -2.50 -12.52 0.76
C GLY A 265 -2.63 -13.67 1.76
N GLU A 266 -1.61 -14.51 1.88
CA GLU A 266 -1.57 -15.61 2.85
C GLU A 266 -1.55 -15.09 4.29
N LYS A 267 -0.71 -14.09 4.60
CA LYS A 267 -0.68 -13.45 5.93
C LYS A 267 -2.01 -12.75 6.23
N ALA A 268 -2.59 -12.05 5.26
CA ALA A 268 -3.89 -11.40 5.42
C ALA A 268 -4.99 -12.40 5.82
N ARG A 269 -5.03 -13.58 5.21
CA ARG A 269 -6.01 -14.63 5.56
C ARG A 269 -5.78 -15.15 6.97
N ARG A 270 -4.54 -15.37 7.40
CA ARG A 270 -4.24 -15.79 8.79
C ARG A 270 -4.66 -14.74 9.80
N ILE A 271 -4.38 -13.46 9.52
CA ILE A 271 -4.80 -12.35 10.38
C ILE A 271 -6.33 -12.29 10.47
N ARG A 272 -7.05 -12.37 9.35
CA ARG A 272 -8.52 -12.35 9.33
C ARG A 272 -9.09 -13.54 10.13
N GLN A 273 -8.53 -14.73 9.94
CA GLN A 273 -8.94 -15.93 10.71
C GLN A 273 -8.73 -15.73 12.22
N SER A 274 -7.62 -15.10 12.61
CA SER A 274 -7.36 -14.78 14.02
C SER A 274 -8.36 -13.75 14.57
N LEU A 275 -8.60 -12.66 13.85
CA LEU A 275 -9.59 -11.66 14.25
C LEU A 275 -11.00 -12.28 14.40
N ASP A 276 -11.41 -13.11 13.45
CA ASP A 276 -12.72 -13.81 13.48
C ASP A 276 -12.82 -14.78 14.65
N LYS A 277 -11.76 -15.56 14.92
CA LYS A 277 -11.64 -16.46 16.08
C LYS A 277 -11.90 -15.74 17.39
N TYR A 278 -11.40 -14.51 17.51
CA TYR A 278 -11.53 -13.71 18.73
C TYR A 278 -12.74 -12.77 18.75
N GLY A 279 -13.61 -12.84 17.74
CA GLY A 279 -14.87 -12.07 17.68
C GLY A 279 -14.77 -10.68 17.07
N TYR A 280 -13.62 -10.29 16.53
CA TYR A 280 -13.37 -8.99 15.87
C TYR A 280 -13.71 -9.06 14.37
N LYS A 281 -14.94 -9.46 14.04
CA LYS A 281 -15.39 -9.73 12.67
C LYS A 281 -15.47 -8.47 11.80
N ASP A 282 -15.83 -7.33 12.40
CA ASP A 282 -16.02 -6.04 11.72
C ASP A 282 -14.75 -5.18 11.71
N THR A 283 -13.65 -5.67 12.30
CA THR A 283 -12.35 -4.98 12.31
C THR A 283 -11.75 -4.99 10.91
N GLU A 284 -11.44 -3.80 10.37
CA GLU A 284 -10.73 -3.66 9.10
C GLU A 284 -9.30 -4.23 9.20
N THR A 285 -8.75 -4.75 8.12
CA THR A 285 -7.36 -5.20 8.05
C THR A 285 -6.55 -4.28 7.15
N THR A 286 -5.44 -3.80 7.67
CA THR A 286 -4.61 -2.82 6.96
C THR A 286 -3.17 -3.33 6.86
N LEU A 287 -2.72 -3.66 5.65
CA LEU A 287 -1.30 -3.86 5.38
C LEU A 287 -0.67 -2.50 5.08
N ASN A 288 -0.22 -1.84 6.13
CA ASN A 288 0.20 -0.43 6.03
C ASN A 288 1.71 -0.21 6.00
N GLU A 289 2.47 -1.29 5.85
CA GLU A 289 3.89 -1.23 5.53
C GLU A 289 4.32 -2.49 4.78
N TRP A 290 4.73 -2.32 3.53
CA TRP A 290 5.18 -3.42 2.68
C TRP A 290 6.11 -2.94 1.59
N ASN A 291 7.04 -3.80 1.19
CA ASN A 291 7.88 -3.58 0.02
C ASN A 291 8.54 -4.89 -0.41
N TYR A 292 9.28 -4.83 -1.53
CA TYR A 292 10.14 -5.92 -1.99
C TYR A 292 11.42 -5.99 -1.15
N VAL A 293 11.64 -7.09 -0.45
CA VAL A 293 12.89 -7.36 0.29
C VAL A 293 13.23 -8.84 0.21
N ARG A 294 14.43 -9.17 -0.31
CA ARG A 294 14.94 -10.55 -0.31
C ARG A 294 15.43 -10.98 1.07
N ASN A 295 16.24 -10.15 1.68
CA ASN A 295 16.67 -10.29 3.07
C ASN A 295 17.21 -8.95 3.57
N TRP A 296 17.44 -8.89 4.88
CA TRP A 296 17.89 -7.69 5.57
C TRP A 296 19.42 -7.62 5.73
N THR A 297 20.17 -8.47 5.03
CA THR A 297 21.63 -8.62 5.17
C THR A 297 22.33 -8.41 3.83
N ASN A 298 22.94 -9.45 3.28
CA ASN A 298 23.80 -9.39 2.10
C ASN A 298 23.08 -9.02 0.78
N GLU A 299 21.76 -9.25 0.67
CA GLU A 299 20.97 -8.88 -0.52
C GLU A 299 20.08 -7.65 -0.30
N PHE A 300 20.28 -6.93 0.80
CA PHE A 300 19.47 -5.73 1.08
C PHE A 300 19.67 -4.64 0.03
N LEU A 301 20.91 -4.38 -0.39
CA LEU A 301 21.20 -3.42 -1.46
C LEU A 301 20.59 -3.84 -2.80
N TYR A 302 20.56 -5.13 -3.10
CA TYR A 302 19.85 -5.64 -4.26
C TYR A 302 18.35 -5.32 -4.17
N SER A 303 17.75 -5.50 -3.01
CA SER A 303 16.34 -5.17 -2.78
C SER A 303 16.05 -3.69 -3.01
N ILE A 304 16.87 -2.77 -2.45
CA ILE A 304 16.74 -1.32 -2.64
C ILE A 304 16.80 -0.93 -4.14
N ARG A 305 17.71 -1.55 -4.90
CA ARG A 305 17.80 -1.30 -6.35
C ARG A 305 16.59 -1.85 -7.11
N SER A 306 16.08 -3.01 -6.70
CA SER A 306 14.92 -3.65 -7.32
C SER A 306 13.63 -2.87 -7.07
N MET A 307 13.47 -2.22 -5.93
CA MET A 307 12.31 -1.37 -5.64
C MET A 307 12.11 -0.25 -6.66
N ARG A 308 13.19 0.23 -7.29
CA ARG A 308 13.21 1.45 -8.14
C ARG A 308 13.17 1.15 -9.65
N ASN A 309 13.10 -0.10 -10.05
CA ASN A 309 13.16 -0.51 -11.45
C ASN A 309 11.88 -1.26 -11.88
N GLN A 310 11.87 -1.83 -13.10
CA GLN A 310 10.72 -2.57 -13.62
C GLN A 310 10.34 -3.80 -12.77
N LYS A 311 11.29 -4.43 -12.08
CA LYS A 311 10.98 -5.53 -11.15
C LYS A 311 10.14 -5.05 -9.98
N GLY A 312 10.49 -3.89 -9.41
CA GLY A 312 9.68 -3.23 -8.38
C GLY A 312 8.29 -2.87 -8.88
N ALA A 313 8.19 -2.36 -10.12
CA ALA A 313 6.90 -2.07 -10.73
C ALA A 313 6.02 -3.33 -10.85
N ALA A 314 6.58 -4.42 -11.40
CA ALA A 314 5.84 -5.67 -11.55
C ALA A 314 5.46 -6.29 -10.20
N PHE A 315 6.34 -6.22 -9.20
CA PHE A 315 6.06 -6.65 -7.84
C PHE A 315 4.92 -5.85 -7.21
N CYS A 316 4.96 -4.51 -7.29
CA CYS A 316 3.91 -3.65 -6.75
C CYS A 316 2.54 -3.96 -7.39
N SER A 317 2.47 -4.06 -8.72
CA SER A 317 1.25 -4.42 -9.44
C SER A 317 0.72 -5.80 -9.01
N ALA A 318 1.60 -6.79 -8.86
CA ALA A 318 1.24 -8.13 -8.43
C ALA A 318 0.71 -8.16 -6.99
N VAL A 319 1.36 -7.44 -6.05
CA VAL A 319 0.91 -7.32 -4.66
C VAL A 319 -0.45 -6.65 -4.57
N MET A 320 -0.67 -5.55 -5.30
CA MET A 320 -1.97 -4.88 -5.34
C MET A 320 -3.07 -5.83 -5.81
N SER A 321 -2.82 -6.63 -6.87
CA SER A 321 -3.79 -7.61 -7.39
C SER A 321 -4.08 -8.71 -6.37
N VAL A 322 -3.05 -9.25 -5.70
CA VAL A 322 -3.22 -10.28 -4.65
C VAL A 322 -4.00 -9.74 -3.45
N CYS A 323 -3.71 -8.50 -3.01
CA CYS A 323 -4.38 -7.87 -1.87
C CYS A 323 -5.82 -7.44 -2.20
N GLN A 324 -6.11 -7.11 -3.47
CA GLN A 324 -7.47 -6.84 -3.94
C GLN A 324 -8.39 -8.04 -3.68
N ASP A 325 -7.89 -9.26 -3.91
CA ASP A 325 -8.65 -10.52 -3.75
C ASP A 325 -8.47 -11.17 -2.36
N ALA A 326 -7.68 -10.56 -1.49
CA ALA A 326 -7.45 -11.01 -0.11
C ALA A 326 -8.26 -10.16 0.89
N PRO A 327 -8.40 -10.59 2.15
CA PRO A 327 -9.04 -9.77 3.19
C PRO A 327 -8.09 -8.66 3.67
N VAL A 328 -7.78 -7.74 2.77
CA VAL A 328 -7.05 -6.48 3.01
C VAL A 328 -7.99 -5.34 2.62
N ASP A 329 -8.27 -4.44 3.54
CA ASP A 329 -9.14 -3.29 3.29
C ASP A 329 -8.35 -2.09 2.77
N ILE A 330 -7.16 -1.86 3.31
CA ILE A 330 -6.25 -0.77 2.92
C ILE A 330 -4.84 -1.33 2.76
N LEU A 331 -4.15 -0.92 1.69
CA LEU A 331 -2.76 -1.28 1.41
C LEU A 331 -1.93 -0.01 1.30
N MET A 332 -0.83 0.12 2.08
CA MET A 332 0.04 1.30 2.05
C MET A 332 1.51 0.91 1.91
N TYR A 333 2.10 1.32 0.79
CA TYR A 333 3.50 1.05 0.42
C TYR A 333 4.48 1.82 1.31
N TYR A 334 5.53 1.21 1.77
CA TYR A 334 6.63 1.85 2.47
C TYR A 334 7.86 1.98 1.55
N ASP A 335 8.26 3.19 1.03
CA ASP A 335 7.51 4.40 1.26
C ASP A 335 7.58 5.32 0.01
N ALA A 336 6.81 6.38 -0.01
CA ALA A 336 6.72 7.32 -1.14
C ALA A 336 7.63 8.55 -0.98
N ARG A 337 8.32 8.72 0.15
CA ARG A 337 9.17 9.89 0.37
C ARG A 337 10.49 9.75 -0.39
N PRO A 338 10.85 10.70 -1.26
CA PRO A 338 11.99 10.55 -2.18
C PRO A 338 13.34 10.27 -1.51
N GLU A 339 13.61 10.83 -0.34
CA GLU A 339 14.91 10.75 0.34
C GLU A 339 15.07 9.53 1.27
N THR A 340 14.07 8.68 1.38
CA THR A 340 14.19 7.49 2.23
C THR A 340 14.84 6.32 1.50
N VAL A 341 15.46 5.42 2.25
CA VAL A 341 16.10 4.21 1.70
C VAL A 341 15.08 3.32 0.98
N PHE A 342 13.89 3.21 1.53
CA PHE A 342 12.80 2.35 1.00
C PHE A 342 11.96 3.01 -0.10
N ASN A 343 12.25 4.25 -0.45
CA ASN A 343 11.59 4.90 -1.56
C ASN A 343 11.85 4.14 -2.87
N GLY A 344 10.78 3.63 -3.45
CA GLY A 344 10.79 3.03 -4.78
C GLY A 344 10.14 3.88 -5.85
N LEU A 345 9.39 4.93 -5.47
CA LEU A 345 8.45 5.61 -6.36
C LEU A 345 9.03 6.84 -7.06
N PHE A 346 9.98 7.53 -6.43
CA PHE A 346 10.53 8.77 -6.95
C PHE A 346 12.05 8.75 -6.89
N ASP A 347 12.70 9.34 -7.87
CA ASP A 347 14.14 9.55 -7.84
C ASP A 347 14.49 10.66 -6.82
N MET A 348 15.43 10.37 -5.92
CA MET A 348 15.77 11.26 -4.82
C MET A 348 16.41 12.58 -5.24
N TYR A 349 16.99 12.66 -6.43
CA TYR A 349 17.67 13.85 -6.91
C TYR A 349 16.83 14.69 -7.87
N THR A 350 16.06 14.00 -8.71
CA THR A 350 15.25 14.65 -9.76
C THR A 350 13.80 14.83 -9.37
N MET A 351 13.33 14.09 -8.35
CA MET A 351 11.94 13.97 -7.93
C MET A 351 11.02 13.37 -9.02
N HIS A 352 11.60 12.85 -10.10
CA HIS A 352 10.83 12.22 -11.18
C HIS A 352 10.33 10.82 -10.78
N PRO A 353 9.20 10.38 -11.31
CA PRO A 353 8.71 9.02 -11.12
C PRO A 353 9.69 7.96 -11.60
N THR A 354 9.85 6.91 -10.82
CA THR A 354 10.54 5.68 -11.21
C THR A 354 9.56 4.71 -11.88
N PRO A 355 10.01 3.59 -12.47
CA PRO A 355 9.08 2.55 -12.95
C PRO A 355 8.05 2.10 -11.93
N ALA A 356 8.43 1.97 -10.64
CA ALA A 356 7.53 1.49 -9.59
C ALA A 356 6.40 2.45 -9.21
N TYR A 357 6.48 3.72 -9.56
CA TYR A 357 5.39 4.70 -9.40
C TYR A 357 4.15 4.36 -10.26
N TYR A 358 4.36 3.90 -11.48
CA TYR A 358 3.28 3.79 -12.46
C TYR A 358 2.21 2.74 -12.14
N PRO A 359 2.47 1.62 -11.46
CA PRO A 359 1.41 0.75 -10.93
C PRO A 359 0.44 1.47 -9.99
N PHE A 360 0.91 2.41 -9.15
CA PHE A 360 0.06 3.22 -8.28
C PHE A 360 -0.81 4.19 -9.09
N TYR A 361 -0.21 4.85 -10.08
CA TYR A 361 -0.95 5.67 -11.02
C TYR A 361 -1.99 4.85 -11.80
N ALA A 362 -1.62 3.69 -12.33
CA ALA A 362 -2.52 2.78 -13.04
C ALA A 362 -3.66 2.28 -12.13
N TRP A 363 -3.37 1.98 -10.85
CA TRP A 363 -4.40 1.58 -9.89
C TRP A 363 -5.44 2.67 -9.67
N SER A 364 -5.02 3.94 -9.60
CA SER A 364 -5.97 5.05 -9.51
C SER A 364 -6.91 5.12 -10.71
N ARG A 365 -6.44 4.70 -11.89
CA ARG A 365 -7.28 4.59 -13.11
C ARG A 365 -8.30 3.46 -13.00
N LEU A 366 -7.95 2.32 -12.35
CA LEU A 366 -8.94 1.28 -12.04
C LEU A 366 -9.98 1.80 -11.04
N ALA A 367 -9.52 2.48 -9.98
CA ALA A 367 -10.36 3.02 -8.93
C ALA A 367 -11.39 4.06 -9.45
N GLU A 368 -11.07 4.80 -10.51
CA GLU A 368 -12.02 5.71 -11.19
C GLU A 368 -13.25 4.98 -11.73
N LEU A 369 -13.11 3.76 -12.22
CA LEU A 369 -14.22 2.94 -12.68
C LEU A 369 -14.98 2.30 -11.51
N GLY A 370 -14.29 1.96 -10.45
CA GLY A 370 -14.81 1.60 -9.14
C GLY A 370 -15.29 0.17 -8.99
N THR A 371 -15.76 -0.50 -10.03
CA THR A 371 -16.35 -1.85 -9.96
C THR A 371 -15.37 -2.90 -10.46
N GLN A 372 -14.95 -3.79 -9.56
CA GLN A 372 -14.11 -4.94 -9.91
C GLN A 372 -14.94 -5.99 -10.66
N VAL A 373 -14.41 -6.49 -11.77
CA VAL A 373 -14.95 -7.63 -12.51
C VAL A 373 -14.09 -8.86 -12.30
N LYS A 374 -14.70 -10.03 -12.53
CA LYS A 374 -14.03 -11.30 -12.31
C LYS A 374 -12.89 -11.50 -13.30
N VAL A 375 -11.72 -11.82 -12.75
CA VAL A 375 -10.54 -12.25 -13.51
C VAL A 375 -10.23 -13.70 -13.15
N THR A 376 -10.10 -14.54 -14.16
CA THR A 376 -9.62 -15.92 -13.99
C THR A 376 -8.23 -16.02 -14.61
N ASN A 377 -7.26 -16.39 -13.81
CA ASN A 377 -5.86 -16.53 -14.20
C ASN A 377 -5.40 -17.97 -13.93
N GLY A 378 -4.91 -18.66 -14.96
CA GLY A 378 -4.37 -20.02 -14.88
C GLY A 378 -2.86 -20.08 -14.66
N GLU A 379 -2.17 -18.95 -14.64
CA GLU A 379 -0.73 -18.83 -14.72
C GLU A 379 -0.13 -18.17 -13.47
N LYS A 380 0.79 -18.85 -12.80
CA LYS A 380 1.30 -18.45 -11.49
C LYS A 380 2.10 -17.14 -11.46
N ASP A 381 2.71 -16.74 -12.58
CA ASP A 381 3.58 -15.56 -12.68
C ASP A 381 2.88 -14.35 -13.32
N LEU A 382 1.61 -14.52 -13.70
CA LEU A 382 0.76 -13.44 -14.20
C LEU A 382 -0.22 -13.01 -13.09
N TYR A 383 -0.41 -11.70 -12.97
CA TYR A 383 -1.33 -11.11 -11.99
C TYR A 383 -2.18 -10.08 -12.72
N ALA A 384 -3.48 -10.11 -12.53
CA ALA A 384 -4.36 -9.18 -13.20
C ALA A 384 -5.53 -8.76 -12.31
N THR A 385 -5.90 -7.49 -12.40
CA THR A 385 -7.11 -6.91 -11.82
C THR A 385 -7.81 -6.11 -12.91
N ALA A 386 -9.12 -6.25 -13.00
CA ALA A 386 -9.92 -5.53 -13.99
C ALA A 386 -11.08 -4.78 -13.35
N ALA A 387 -11.41 -3.62 -13.93
CA ALA A 387 -12.49 -2.77 -13.46
C ALA A 387 -13.33 -2.25 -14.62
N THR A 388 -14.62 -2.03 -14.33
CA THR A 388 -15.57 -1.35 -15.21
C THR A 388 -16.43 -0.36 -14.42
N THR A 389 -17.27 0.39 -15.07
CA THR A 389 -18.28 1.26 -14.45
C THR A 389 -19.37 0.42 -13.74
N ALA A 390 -20.12 1.05 -12.85
CA ALA A 390 -21.12 0.34 -12.02
C ALA A 390 -22.23 -0.33 -12.83
N ASP A 391 -22.55 0.19 -14.02
CA ASP A 391 -23.53 -0.37 -14.97
C ASP A 391 -22.97 -1.55 -15.79
N GLY A 392 -21.64 -1.76 -15.76
CA GLY A 392 -20.97 -2.78 -16.56
C GLY A 392 -20.80 -2.45 -18.06
N GLU A 393 -21.37 -1.34 -18.53
CA GLU A 393 -21.43 -0.96 -19.96
C GLU A 393 -20.33 0.02 -20.37
N GLY A 394 -19.73 0.72 -19.41
CA GLY A 394 -18.69 1.73 -19.63
C GLY A 394 -17.35 1.15 -20.07
N ALA A 395 -16.30 1.92 -19.92
CA ALA A 395 -14.94 1.48 -20.20
C ALA A 395 -14.54 0.25 -19.37
N LEU A 396 -13.68 -0.58 -19.93
CA LEU A 396 -13.03 -1.69 -19.24
C LEU A 396 -11.53 -1.39 -19.12
N ARG A 397 -10.98 -1.49 -17.90
CA ARG A 397 -9.54 -1.36 -17.66
C ARG A 397 -9.00 -2.63 -17.03
N VAL A 398 -7.82 -3.06 -17.48
CA VAL A 398 -7.13 -4.25 -16.98
C VAL A 398 -5.70 -3.89 -16.66
N LEU A 399 -5.32 -4.01 -15.39
CA LEU A 399 -3.92 -3.93 -14.97
C LEU A 399 -3.36 -5.34 -14.92
N LEU A 400 -2.33 -5.60 -15.72
CA LEU A 400 -1.68 -6.90 -15.88
C LEU A 400 -0.20 -6.78 -15.58
N SER A 401 0.36 -7.70 -14.79
CA SER A 401 1.80 -7.83 -14.59
C SER A 401 2.29 -9.26 -14.82
N TYR A 402 3.47 -9.37 -15.44
CA TYR A 402 4.30 -10.58 -15.47
C TYR A 402 5.43 -10.36 -14.48
N TYR A 403 5.36 -10.99 -13.32
CA TYR A 403 6.35 -10.86 -12.26
C TYR A 403 7.07 -12.16 -12.01
N THR A 404 8.41 -12.09 -11.91
CA THR A 404 9.26 -13.19 -11.44
C THR A 404 10.40 -12.63 -10.57
N ASP A 405 10.73 -13.33 -9.48
CA ASP A 405 11.91 -13.02 -8.67
C ASP A 405 13.20 -13.63 -9.21
N ASP A 406 13.09 -14.59 -10.13
CA ASP A 406 14.25 -15.22 -10.78
C ASP A 406 14.84 -14.31 -11.86
N ASP A 407 16.04 -13.78 -11.58
CA ASP A 407 16.79 -12.91 -12.49
C ASP A 407 17.32 -13.61 -13.75
N ASN A 408 17.33 -14.94 -13.76
CA ASN A 408 17.75 -15.73 -14.95
C ASN A 408 16.60 -15.88 -15.95
N THR A 409 15.38 -15.50 -15.58
CA THR A 409 14.25 -15.53 -16.50
C THR A 409 14.37 -14.38 -17.49
N VAL A 410 14.72 -14.72 -18.75
CA VAL A 410 14.87 -13.75 -19.86
C VAL A 410 13.82 -13.93 -20.96
N ARG A 411 13.05 -15.01 -20.90
CA ARG A 411 12.10 -15.38 -21.95
C ARG A 411 10.88 -14.47 -21.93
N ARG A 412 10.65 -13.77 -23.04
CA ARG A 412 9.37 -13.10 -23.32
C ARG A 412 8.24 -14.12 -23.40
N ARG A 413 7.10 -13.75 -22.88
CA ARG A 413 5.89 -14.57 -22.86
C ARG A 413 4.84 -13.96 -23.78
N SER A 414 4.23 -14.78 -24.62
CA SER A 414 2.98 -14.41 -25.30
C SER A 414 1.84 -14.62 -24.32
N VAL A 415 1.01 -13.61 -24.10
CA VAL A 415 -0.15 -13.63 -23.19
C VAL A 415 -1.40 -13.31 -23.98
N THR A 416 -2.41 -14.14 -23.85
CA THR A 416 -3.73 -13.94 -24.44
C THR A 416 -4.74 -13.61 -23.34
N ILE A 417 -5.37 -12.45 -23.44
CA ILE A 417 -6.44 -12.01 -22.54
C ILE A 417 -7.76 -12.15 -23.31
N SER A 418 -8.65 -13.01 -22.82
CA SER A 418 -10.01 -13.16 -23.32
C SER A 418 -10.98 -12.30 -22.53
N MET A 419 -11.83 -11.58 -23.23
CA MET A 419 -12.83 -10.67 -22.68
C MET A 419 -14.18 -10.95 -23.35
N PRO A 420 -14.89 -12.01 -22.93
CA PRO A 420 -16.16 -12.39 -23.53
C PRO A 420 -17.15 -11.22 -23.56
N GLY A 421 -17.81 -11.02 -24.70
CA GLY A 421 -18.77 -9.92 -24.88
C GLY A 421 -18.15 -8.56 -25.23
N THR A 422 -16.82 -8.45 -25.30
CA THR A 422 -16.16 -7.23 -25.79
C THR A 422 -16.15 -7.22 -27.32
N ALA A 423 -16.61 -6.12 -27.90
CA ALA A 423 -16.67 -5.96 -29.38
C ALA A 423 -15.25 -5.93 -29.99
N HIS A 424 -15.19 -6.25 -31.30
CA HIS A 424 -13.98 -6.01 -32.08
C HIS A 424 -13.68 -4.51 -32.14
N GLY A 425 -12.41 -4.13 -31.93
CA GLY A 425 -12.04 -2.73 -31.90
C GLY A 425 -10.60 -2.48 -31.53
N THR A 426 -10.32 -1.28 -31.04
CA THR A 426 -9.01 -0.84 -30.58
C THR A 426 -9.02 -0.62 -29.08
N ALA A 427 -7.89 -0.93 -28.44
CA ALA A 427 -7.60 -0.62 -27.06
C ALA A 427 -6.26 0.10 -26.96
N THR A 428 -6.02 0.77 -25.85
CA THR A 428 -4.73 1.41 -25.54
C THR A 428 -4.03 0.62 -24.44
N GLY A 429 -2.76 0.28 -24.68
CA GLY A 429 -1.89 -0.29 -23.65
C GLY A 429 -0.87 0.73 -23.17
N HIS A 430 -0.64 0.82 -21.85
CA HIS A 430 0.46 1.60 -21.27
C HIS A 430 1.44 0.63 -20.66
N VAL A 431 2.66 0.57 -21.19
CA VAL A 431 3.63 -0.48 -20.91
C VAL A 431 4.79 0.03 -20.06
N ILE A 432 5.13 -0.75 -19.05
CA ILE A 432 6.35 -0.60 -18.25
C ILE A 432 7.17 -1.88 -18.45
N ASP A 433 8.38 -1.75 -18.99
CA ASP A 433 9.33 -2.85 -19.16
C ASP A 433 10.77 -2.31 -19.21
N SER A 434 11.70 -3.11 -19.72
CA SER A 434 13.13 -2.73 -19.77
C SER A 434 13.44 -1.49 -20.62
N GLY A 435 12.58 -1.13 -21.55
CA GLY A 435 12.79 0.00 -22.48
C GLY A 435 11.65 1.01 -22.52
N ARG A 436 10.56 0.78 -21.79
CA ARG A 436 9.36 1.61 -21.81
C ARG A 436 8.93 2.01 -20.40
N LEU A 437 8.59 3.29 -20.25
CA LEU A 437 8.14 3.86 -19.00
C LEU A 437 6.72 4.42 -19.16
N TYR A 438 5.74 3.57 -18.89
CA TYR A 438 4.30 3.86 -19.08
C TYR A 438 3.98 4.35 -20.50
N THR A 439 4.66 3.73 -21.46
CA THR A 439 4.57 4.13 -22.87
C THR A 439 3.30 3.60 -23.50
N GLU A 440 2.58 4.49 -24.18
CA GLU A 440 1.36 4.14 -24.91
C GLU A 440 1.66 3.30 -26.14
N ILE A 441 0.87 2.25 -26.34
CA ILE A 441 0.89 1.40 -27.53
C ILE A 441 -0.54 1.10 -27.98
N PRO A 442 -0.82 1.03 -29.30
CA PRO A 442 -2.11 0.55 -29.79
C PRO A 442 -2.23 -0.95 -29.59
N LEU A 443 -3.41 -1.40 -29.20
CA LEU A 443 -3.77 -2.80 -29.09
C LEU A 443 -5.03 -3.07 -29.92
N GLU A 444 -5.11 -4.27 -30.50
CA GLU A 444 -6.27 -4.71 -31.27
C GLU A 444 -7.06 -5.73 -30.48
N VAL A 445 -8.35 -5.51 -30.34
CA VAL A 445 -9.31 -6.48 -29.81
C VAL A 445 -9.86 -7.30 -30.98
N LYS A 446 -9.52 -8.57 -31.05
CA LYS A 446 -10.01 -9.53 -32.05
C LYS A 446 -10.82 -10.62 -31.37
N ASP A 447 -12.05 -10.83 -31.80
CA ASP A 447 -12.92 -11.87 -31.26
C ASP A 447 -12.96 -11.87 -29.72
N GLY A 448 -13.07 -10.67 -29.13
CA GLY A 448 -13.05 -10.49 -27.68
C GLY A 448 -11.73 -10.84 -27.00
N SER A 449 -10.62 -10.80 -27.73
CA SER A 449 -9.31 -11.14 -27.16
C SER A 449 -8.22 -10.15 -27.56
N ILE A 450 -7.25 -9.96 -26.68
CA ILE A 450 -6.01 -9.21 -26.92
C ILE A 450 -4.83 -10.16 -26.75
N ALA A 451 -3.88 -10.13 -27.70
CA ALA A 451 -2.62 -10.83 -27.60
C ALA A 451 -1.45 -9.87 -27.41
N LEU A 452 -0.62 -10.10 -26.40
CA LEU A 452 0.56 -9.30 -26.10
C LEU A 452 1.80 -10.17 -25.99
N LYS A 453 2.98 -9.53 -26.18
CA LYS A 453 4.26 -10.09 -25.75
C LYS A 453 4.76 -9.30 -24.55
N MET A 454 4.93 -9.98 -23.42
CA MET A 454 5.42 -9.40 -22.16
C MET A 454 6.84 -9.86 -21.86
N GLU A 455 7.67 -8.93 -21.43
CA GLU A 455 8.98 -9.22 -20.85
C GLU A 455 8.83 -9.68 -19.39
N PRO A 456 9.78 -10.44 -18.84
CA PRO A 456 9.82 -10.66 -17.40
C PRO A 456 9.86 -9.33 -16.65
N ASN A 457 9.12 -9.25 -15.56
CA ASN A 457 9.02 -8.05 -14.74
C ASN A 457 8.50 -6.83 -15.52
N SER A 458 7.40 -7.01 -16.25
CA SER A 458 6.70 -5.94 -16.96
C SER A 458 5.26 -5.76 -16.48
N VAL A 459 4.73 -4.57 -16.70
CA VAL A 459 3.35 -4.19 -16.36
C VAL A 459 2.69 -3.57 -17.60
N VAL A 460 1.43 -3.90 -17.82
CA VAL A 460 0.61 -3.28 -18.87
C VAL A 460 -0.73 -2.86 -18.27
N MET A 461 -1.05 -1.58 -18.37
CA MET A 461 -2.41 -1.10 -18.17
C MET A 461 -3.11 -1.09 -19.53
N ILE A 462 -4.23 -1.78 -19.65
CA ILE A 462 -5.04 -1.85 -20.87
C ILE A 462 -6.30 -1.05 -20.64
N GLU A 463 -6.58 -0.13 -21.54
CA GLU A 463 -7.79 0.67 -21.54
C GLU A 463 -8.62 0.38 -22.79
N ILE A 464 -9.84 -0.09 -22.59
CA ILE A 464 -10.82 -0.39 -23.62
C ILE A 464 -11.94 0.63 -23.44
N PRO A 465 -12.23 1.48 -24.44
CA PRO A 465 -13.31 2.47 -24.36
C PRO A 465 -14.67 1.80 -24.16
N ALA A 466 -15.65 2.57 -23.73
CA ALA A 466 -17.05 2.15 -23.80
C ALA A 466 -17.44 1.91 -25.27
N ASN A 467 -18.32 0.95 -25.50
CA ASN A 467 -18.84 0.62 -26.82
C ASN A 467 -19.68 1.78 -27.40
#